data_c81b0868a7257dfc28053b3819f7c4b3
#
_entry.id   c81b0868a7257dfc28053b3819f7c4b3
#
_cell.length_a   1.000
_cell.length_b   1.000
_cell.length_c   1.000
_cell.angle_alpha   90.00
_cell.angle_beta   90.00
_cell.angle_gamma   90.00
#
_symmetry.space_group_name_H-M   'P 1'
#
loop_
_entity.id
_entity.type
_entity.pdbx_description
1 polymer ?
#
loop_
_entity_poly.entity_id
_entity_poly.type
_entity_poly.pdbx_seq_one_letter_code
_entity_poly.pdbx_strand_id
1 'polypeptide(L)'
;LLSRRQRQMCIRDRYLIVRKPYLRASKVMQERVLNTPNITVLFEHNTIGLFGEDGVEGTHLVKRMGEPDEEKVDIAIDGFFLAIGHTPNSKIFKPWVETDEVGYIKTVPGTPKTRVPGVFAAGDVADPHYRQAITAAGSGCAAAIEAERYLSEIGK
;
A
#
# COMPACT_ATOMS: atom_id res chain seq x y z
N LEU A 1 -4.40 21.10 -8.94
CA LEU A 1 -4.11 20.17 -10.05
C LEU A 1 -4.29 18.70 -9.66
N LEU A 2 -3.88 18.28 -8.47
CA LEU A 2 -4.10 16.90 -7.96
C LEU A 2 -5.58 16.58 -7.74
N SER A 3 -6.37 17.53 -7.23
CA SER A 3 -7.81 17.38 -7.03
C SER A 3 -8.59 17.15 -8.33
N ARG A 4 -8.13 17.72 -9.45
CA ARG A 4 -8.76 17.55 -10.76
C ARG A 4 -8.49 16.18 -11.35
N ARG A 5 -7.28 15.63 -11.15
CA ARG A 5 -6.95 14.24 -11.57
C ARG A 5 -7.70 13.20 -10.75
N GLN A 6 -7.82 13.39 -9.45
CA GLN A 6 -8.63 12.53 -8.58
C GLN A 6 -10.11 12.53 -8.97
N ARG A 7 -10.69 13.69 -9.32
CA ARG A 7 -12.08 13.77 -9.83
C ARG A 7 -12.24 13.05 -11.17
N GLN A 8 -11.27 13.13 -12.08
CA GLN A 8 -11.31 12.41 -13.35
C GLN A 8 -11.25 10.89 -13.14
N MET A 9 -10.48 10.40 -12.16
CA MET A 9 -10.45 8.98 -11.79
C MET A 9 -11.80 8.46 -11.28
N CYS A 10 -12.65 9.32 -10.69
CA CYS A 10 -13.98 8.92 -10.22
C CYS A 10 -15.04 8.89 -11.33
N ILE A 11 -14.78 9.44 -12.50
CA ILE A 11 -15.72 9.55 -13.62
C ILE A 11 -15.49 8.46 -14.68
N ARG A 12 -14.28 7.88 -14.74
CA ARG A 12 -13.92 6.85 -15.72
C ARG A 12 -14.26 5.46 -15.22
N ASP A 13 -14.49 4.56 -16.16
CA ASP A 13 -14.67 3.14 -15.89
C ASP A 13 -13.40 2.54 -15.28
N ARG A 14 -13.56 1.65 -14.33
CA ARG A 14 -12.48 0.98 -13.60
C ARG A 14 -12.71 -0.51 -13.53
N TYR A 15 -11.64 -1.25 -13.74
CA TYR A 15 -11.58 -2.67 -13.46
C TYR A 15 -10.89 -2.88 -12.11
N LEU A 16 -11.53 -3.57 -11.19
CA LEU A 16 -10.94 -4.02 -9.93
C LEU A 16 -10.55 -5.48 -10.06
N ILE A 17 -9.26 -5.74 -10.21
CA ILE A 17 -8.73 -7.10 -10.37
C ILE A 17 -8.56 -7.74 -8.99
N VAL A 18 -9.21 -8.87 -8.78
CA VAL A 18 -9.23 -9.58 -7.49
C VAL A 18 -8.87 -11.06 -7.69
N ARG A 19 -7.78 -11.50 -7.07
CA ARG A 19 -7.29 -12.90 -7.19
C ARG A 19 -8.20 -13.94 -6.55
N LYS A 20 -9.06 -13.54 -5.62
CA LYS A 20 -9.98 -14.42 -4.89
C LYS A 20 -11.40 -14.28 -5.42
N PRO A 21 -12.29 -15.28 -5.22
CA PRO A 21 -13.70 -15.17 -5.60
C PRO A 21 -14.51 -14.24 -4.67
N TYR A 22 -13.83 -13.50 -3.79
CA TYR A 22 -14.46 -12.60 -2.83
C TYR A 22 -13.56 -11.39 -2.51
N LEU A 23 -14.18 -10.29 -2.07
CA LEU A 23 -13.50 -9.10 -1.56
C LEU A 23 -13.14 -9.27 -0.08
N ARG A 24 -11.97 -8.76 0.35
CA ARG A 24 -11.51 -8.80 1.75
C ARG A 24 -11.91 -7.58 2.57
N ALA A 25 -12.48 -6.57 1.95
CA ALA A 25 -12.91 -5.34 2.61
C ALA A 25 -14.06 -5.57 3.61
N SER A 26 -14.40 -4.56 4.42
CA SER A 26 -15.60 -4.58 5.25
C SER A 26 -16.86 -4.71 4.35
N LYS A 27 -17.95 -5.27 4.89
CA LYS A 27 -19.21 -5.45 4.16
C LYS A 27 -19.71 -4.15 3.50
N VAL A 28 -19.65 -3.05 4.23
CA VAL A 28 -20.05 -1.72 3.72
C VAL A 28 -19.21 -1.30 2.50
N MET A 29 -17.91 -1.54 2.53
CA MET A 29 -17.04 -1.21 1.40
C MET A 29 -17.26 -2.15 0.21
N GLN A 30 -17.52 -3.44 0.47
CA GLN A 30 -17.89 -4.39 -0.58
C GLN A 30 -19.16 -3.96 -1.30
N GLU A 31 -20.24 -3.67 -0.55
CA GLU A 31 -21.51 -3.18 -1.09
C GLU A 31 -21.31 -1.89 -1.89
N ARG A 32 -20.51 -0.96 -1.37
CA ARG A 32 -20.21 0.30 -2.07
C ARG A 32 -19.54 0.06 -3.41
N VAL A 33 -18.54 -0.82 -3.47
CA VAL A 33 -17.83 -1.15 -4.71
C VAL A 33 -18.77 -1.83 -5.71
N LEU A 34 -19.50 -2.86 -5.26
CA LEU A 34 -20.39 -3.65 -6.12
C LEU A 34 -21.58 -2.83 -6.66
N ASN A 35 -22.02 -1.81 -5.93
CA ASN A 35 -23.11 -0.93 -6.33
C ASN A 35 -22.65 0.34 -7.08
N THR A 36 -21.34 0.48 -7.33
CA THR A 36 -20.80 1.63 -8.07
C THR A 36 -20.82 1.34 -9.58
N PRO A 37 -21.62 2.06 -10.40
CA PRO A 37 -21.89 1.67 -11.78
C PRO A 37 -20.65 1.62 -12.70
N ASN A 38 -19.64 2.43 -12.41
CA ASN A 38 -18.42 2.52 -13.20
C ASN A 38 -17.25 1.70 -12.63
N ILE A 39 -17.56 0.68 -11.80
CA ILE A 39 -16.56 -0.28 -11.31
C ILE A 39 -16.99 -1.68 -11.72
N THR A 40 -16.17 -2.34 -12.52
CA THR A 40 -16.31 -3.75 -12.86
C THR A 40 -15.33 -4.57 -12.04
N VAL A 41 -15.83 -5.48 -11.21
CA VAL A 41 -14.97 -6.38 -10.41
C VAL A 41 -14.71 -7.65 -11.18
N LEU A 42 -13.44 -7.93 -11.45
CA LEU A 42 -12.96 -9.15 -12.10
C LEU A 42 -12.40 -10.09 -11.02
N PHE A 43 -13.25 -10.99 -10.53
CA PHE A 43 -12.85 -12.00 -9.56
C PHE A 43 -12.02 -13.09 -10.20
N GLU A 44 -11.15 -13.72 -9.40
CA GLU A 44 -10.27 -14.83 -9.78
C GLU A 44 -9.31 -14.49 -10.93
N HIS A 45 -8.99 -13.19 -11.10
CA HIS A 45 -8.05 -12.73 -12.11
C HIS A 45 -6.71 -12.32 -11.51
N ASN A 46 -5.63 -12.66 -12.21
CA ASN A 46 -4.27 -12.21 -11.94
C ASN A 46 -3.77 -11.39 -13.11
N THR A 47 -3.11 -10.27 -12.85
CA THR A 47 -2.36 -9.52 -13.86
C THR A 47 -1.03 -10.20 -14.08
N ILE A 48 -0.69 -10.49 -15.34
CA ILE A 48 0.58 -11.11 -15.74
C ILE A 48 1.48 -10.18 -16.53
N GLY A 49 0.96 -9.05 -17.02
CA GLY A 49 1.73 -8.05 -17.74
C GLY A 49 0.90 -6.86 -18.18
N LEU A 50 1.59 -5.84 -18.62
CA LEU A 50 1.03 -4.66 -19.27
C LEU A 50 1.54 -4.60 -20.70
N PHE A 51 0.79 -3.95 -21.59
CA PHE A 51 1.24 -3.68 -22.96
C PHE A 51 0.91 -2.24 -23.37
N GLY A 52 1.63 -1.76 -24.40
CA GLY A 52 1.53 -0.43 -24.97
C GLY A 52 2.89 0.04 -25.49
N GLU A 53 2.92 0.97 -26.43
CA GLU A 53 4.16 1.52 -27.03
C GLU A 53 4.64 2.76 -26.27
N ASP A 54 3.83 3.83 -26.23
CA ASP A 54 4.18 5.11 -25.59
C ASP A 54 3.60 5.26 -24.18
N GLY A 55 2.90 4.25 -23.67
CA GLY A 55 2.25 4.24 -22.38
C GLY A 55 1.48 2.95 -22.14
N VAL A 56 0.67 2.92 -21.08
CA VAL A 56 -0.19 1.78 -20.81
C VAL A 56 -1.41 1.84 -21.71
N GLU A 57 -1.57 0.86 -22.57
CA GLU A 57 -2.71 0.68 -23.48
C GLU A 57 -3.58 -0.52 -23.08
N GLY A 58 -3.02 -1.44 -22.30
CA GLY A 58 -3.77 -2.59 -21.81
C GLY A 58 -3.03 -3.44 -20.81
N THR A 59 -3.70 -4.48 -20.35
CA THR A 59 -3.15 -5.48 -19.43
C THR A 59 -3.54 -6.90 -19.82
N HIS A 60 -2.58 -7.81 -19.69
CA HIS A 60 -2.80 -9.24 -19.81
C HIS A 60 -3.25 -9.80 -18.46
N LEU A 61 -4.41 -10.43 -18.44
CA LEU A 61 -4.98 -11.09 -17.29
C LEU A 61 -5.06 -12.60 -17.51
N VAL A 62 -5.01 -13.32 -16.39
CA VAL A 62 -5.30 -14.75 -16.34
C VAL A 62 -6.37 -14.99 -15.31
N LYS A 63 -7.51 -15.52 -15.74
CA LYS A 63 -8.57 -15.98 -14.87
C LYS A 63 -8.28 -17.40 -14.41
N ARG A 64 -8.47 -17.66 -13.11
CA ARG A 64 -8.22 -18.95 -12.45
C ARG A 64 -6.85 -19.55 -12.77
N MET A 65 -5.83 -18.71 -12.62
CA MET A 65 -4.44 -19.07 -12.89
C MET A 65 -4.01 -20.34 -12.15
N GLY A 66 -3.54 -21.34 -12.92
CA GLY A 66 -3.11 -22.64 -12.42
C GLY A 66 -4.23 -23.69 -12.28
N GLU A 67 -5.47 -23.34 -12.65
CA GLU A 67 -6.59 -24.29 -12.65
C GLU A 67 -6.81 -24.89 -14.05
N PRO A 68 -7.52 -26.06 -14.16
CA PRO A 68 -7.74 -26.71 -15.46
C PRO A 68 -8.51 -25.86 -16.48
N ASP A 69 -9.25 -24.88 -16.03
CA ASP A 69 -10.05 -23.96 -16.81
C ASP A 69 -9.48 -22.54 -16.82
N GLU A 70 -8.15 -22.45 -16.77
CA GLU A 70 -7.44 -21.17 -16.92
C GLU A 70 -7.77 -20.50 -18.25
N GLU A 71 -8.10 -19.22 -18.18
CA GLU A 71 -8.45 -18.41 -19.34
C GLU A 71 -7.59 -17.14 -19.38
N LYS A 72 -7.00 -16.83 -20.54
CA LYS A 72 -6.24 -15.58 -20.76
C LYS A 72 -7.18 -14.53 -21.33
N VAL A 73 -7.14 -13.33 -20.78
CA VAL A 73 -8.00 -12.21 -21.14
C VAL A 73 -7.16 -10.94 -21.24
N ASP A 74 -7.27 -10.22 -22.34
CA ASP A 74 -6.66 -8.91 -22.53
C ASP A 74 -7.73 -7.84 -22.40
N ILE A 75 -7.46 -6.80 -21.63
CA ILE A 75 -8.34 -5.64 -21.50
C ILE A 75 -7.58 -4.35 -21.83
N ALA A 76 -8.22 -3.46 -22.59
CA ALA A 76 -7.70 -2.12 -22.85
C ALA A 76 -7.90 -1.23 -21.62
N ILE A 77 -6.85 -0.51 -21.22
CA ILE A 77 -6.85 0.43 -20.10
C ILE A 77 -5.90 1.59 -20.39
N ASP A 78 -6.20 2.77 -19.87
CA ASP A 78 -5.34 3.97 -19.97
C ASP A 78 -4.37 4.14 -18.79
N GLY A 79 -4.47 3.29 -17.77
CA GLY A 79 -3.63 3.37 -16.59
C GLY A 79 -3.80 2.16 -15.67
N PHE A 80 -2.76 1.86 -14.92
CA PHE A 80 -2.71 0.71 -14.03
C PHE A 80 -2.21 1.10 -12.64
N PHE A 81 -2.87 0.61 -11.60
CA PHE A 81 -2.52 0.85 -10.20
C PHE A 81 -2.30 -0.46 -9.46
N LEU A 82 -1.11 -0.64 -8.92
CA LEU A 82 -0.80 -1.76 -8.02
C LEU A 82 -1.30 -1.46 -6.61
N ALA A 83 -2.33 -2.19 -6.17
CA ALA A 83 -2.88 -2.09 -4.81
C ALA A 83 -2.77 -3.45 -4.08
N ILE A 84 -1.62 -4.12 -4.20
CA ILE A 84 -1.38 -5.50 -3.73
C ILE A 84 -0.68 -5.57 -2.37
N GLY A 85 -0.47 -4.46 -1.72
CA GLY A 85 0.18 -4.36 -0.42
C GLY A 85 1.31 -3.33 -0.39
N HIS A 86 1.97 -3.26 0.75
CA HIS A 86 3.08 -2.35 1.00
C HIS A 86 4.31 -3.12 1.48
N THR A 87 5.47 -2.66 1.07
CA THR A 87 6.75 -3.11 1.60
C THR A 87 7.42 -1.88 2.22
N PRO A 88 7.79 -1.92 3.51
CA PRO A 88 8.45 -0.78 4.14
C PRO A 88 9.82 -0.53 3.49
N ASN A 89 10.15 0.75 3.27
CA ASN A 89 11.44 1.13 2.67
C ASN A 89 12.55 1.19 3.73
N SER A 90 12.78 0.09 4.39
CA SER A 90 13.69 -0.07 5.54
C SER A 90 14.98 -0.82 5.22
N LYS A 91 15.15 -1.35 4.00
CA LYS A 91 16.28 -2.21 3.62
C LYS A 91 17.65 -1.60 3.92
N ILE A 92 17.79 -0.28 3.70
CA ILE A 92 19.05 0.45 3.95
C ILE A 92 19.43 0.50 5.43
N PHE A 93 18.46 0.37 6.34
CA PHE A 93 18.68 0.42 7.79
C PHE A 93 18.82 -0.96 8.44
N LYS A 94 18.49 -2.02 7.70
CA LYS A 94 18.47 -3.40 8.22
C LYS A 94 19.74 -3.86 8.96
N PRO A 95 20.97 -3.41 8.61
CA PRO A 95 22.17 -3.77 9.36
C PRO A 95 22.26 -3.15 10.76
N TRP A 96 21.51 -2.06 11.03
CA TRP A 96 21.66 -1.28 12.26
C TRP A 96 20.42 -1.28 13.14
N VAL A 97 19.23 -1.43 12.56
CA VAL A 97 17.97 -1.44 13.32
C VAL A 97 17.26 -2.77 13.20
N GLU A 98 16.56 -3.16 14.25
CA GLU A 98 15.76 -4.37 14.27
C GLU A 98 14.50 -4.18 13.44
N THR A 99 14.17 -5.16 12.59
CA THR A 99 12.94 -5.19 11.80
C THR A 99 12.17 -6.47 12.08
N ASP A 100 10.87 -6.46 11.77
CA ASP A 100 10.07 -7.67 11.72
C ASP A 100 10.36 -8.49 10.44
N GLU A 101 9.64 -9.59 10.26
CA GLU A 101 9.78 -10.50 9.11
C GLU A 101 9.45 -9.83 7.77
N VAL A 102 8.53 -8.86 7.77
CA VAL A 102 8.11 -8.10 6.58
C VAL A 102 9.08 -6.97 6.29
N GLY A 103 9.78 -6.45 7.31
CA GLY A 103 10.75 -5.38 7.22
C GLY A 103 10.35 -4.09 7.94
N TYR A 104 9.25 -4.05 8.69
CA TYR A 104 8.90 -2.88 9.50
C TYR A 104 9.88 -2.71 10.65
N ILE A 105 10.33 -1.47 10.89
CA ILE A 105 11.27 -1.17 11.98
C ILE A 105 10.55 -1.37 13.31
N LYS A 106 11.15 -2.18 14.20
CA LYS A 106 10.63 -2.42 15.54
C LYS A 106 10.98 -1.26 16.46
N THR A 107 9.97 -0.79 17.18
CA THR A 107 10.11 0.24 18.22
C THR A 107 9.75 -0.33 19.58
N VAL A 108 10.19 0.35 20.64
CA VAL A 108 9.73 0.06 21.99
C VAL A 108 8.22 0.35 22.05
N PRO A 109 7.39 -0.59 22.51
CA PRO A 109 5.94 -0.43 22.54
C PRO A 109 5.49 0.90 23.13
N GLY A 110 4.62 1.62 22.41
CA GLY A 110 4.10 2.92 22.82
C GLY A 110 5.04 4.10 22.61
N THR A 111 6.22 3.89 22.02
CA THR A 111 7.20 4.95 21.76
C THR A 111 7.78 4.82 20.33
N PRO A 112 8.37 5.87 19.76
CA PRO A 112 9.10 5.80 18.50
C PRO A 112 10.56 5.33 18.66
N LYS A 113 11.00 4.99 19.86
CA LYS A 113 12.39 4.61 20.16
C LYS A 113 12.71 3.25 19.56
N THR A 114 13.81 3.16 18.84
CA THR A 114 14.39 1.87 18.43
C THR A 114 15.29 1.33 19.56
N ARG A 115 15.85 0.15 19.37
CA ARG A 115 16.88 -0.37 20.30
C ARG A 115 18.23 0.36 20.18
N VAL A 116 18.40 1.16 19.14
CA VAL A 116 19.63 1.93 18.91
C VAL A 116 19.45 3.32 19.53
N PRO A 117 20.25 3.71 20.53
CA PRO A 117 20.18 5.02 21.15
C PRO A 117 20.27 6.16 20.13
N GLY A 118 19.40 7.15 20.21
CA GLY A 118 19.37 8.29 19.31
C GLY A 118 18.75 7.99 17.92
N VAL A 119 18.23 6.78 17.70
CA VAL A 119 17.51 6.40 16.47
C VAL A 119 16.05 6.17 16.78
N PHE A 120 15.21 6.90 16.06
CA PHE A 120 13.74 6.85 16.21
C PHE A 120 13.12 6.45 14.88
N ALA A 121 11.99 5.73 14.93
CA ALA A 121 11.25 5.34 13.74
C ALA A 121 9.79 5.73 13.87
N ALA A 122 9.24 6.32 12.81
CA ALA A 122 7.87 6.81 12.77
C ALA A 122 7.27 6.69 11.36
N GLY A 123 5.96 6.81 11.25
CA GLY A 123 5.23 6.69 10.00
C GLY A 123 5.16 5.26 9.48
N ASP A 124 4.90 5.14 8.20
CA ASP A 124 4.63 3.86 7.54
C ASP A 124 5.76 2.84 7.68
N VAL A 125 7.00 3.28 7.89
CA VAL A 125 8.16 2.39 8.06
C VAL A 125 8.13 1.59 9.37
N ALA A 126 7.37 2.07 10.36
CA ALA A 126 7.19 1.46 11.68
C ALA A 126 5.73 1.08 11.98
N ASP A 127 4.80 1.34 11.03
CA ASP A 127 3.36 1.05 11.18
C ASP A 127 2.91 -0.06 10.22
N PRO A 128 2.86 -1.33 10.64
CA PRO A 128 2.38 -2.43 9.81
C PRO A 128 0.85 -2.45 9.63
N HIS A 129 0.08 -1.66 10.39
CA HIS A 129 -1.37 -1.79 10.50
C HIS A 129 -2.15 -0.67 9.82
N TYR A 130 -1.94 0.58 10.22
CA TYR A 130 -2.81 1.70 9.83
C TYR A 130 -2.35 2.38 8.55
N ARG A 131 -1.08 2.81 8.49
CA ARG A 131 -0.47 3.44 7.29
C ARG A 131 -1.32 4.58 6.75
N GLN A 132 -1.74 5.47 7.65
CA GLN A 132 -2.55 6.64 7.34
C GLN A 132 -1.74 7.91 7.60
N ALA A 133 -2.00 8.96 6.81
CA ALA A 133 -1.32 10.24 6.97
C ALA A 133 -1.39 10.79 8.39
N ILE A 134 -2.54 10.64 9.05
CA ILE A 134 -2.74 11.13 10.42
C ILE A 134 -1.93 10.32 11.46
N THR A 135 -1.85 9.00 11.30
CA THR A 135 -1.03 8.16 12.20
C THR A 135 0.45 8.39 11.98
N ALA A 136 0.86 8.60 10.72
CA ALA A 136 2.23 8.97 10.38
C ALA A 136 2.62 10.33 10.97
N ALA A 137 1.76 11.33 10.88
CA ALA A 137 1.99 12.65 11.47
C ALA A 137 2.10 12.58 13.00
N GLY A 138 1.20 11.83 13.66
CA GLY A 138 1.22 11.65 15.10
C GLY A 138 2.48 10.95 15.61
N SER A 139 2.88 9.85 14.97
CA SER A 139 4.12 9.14 15.32
C SER A 139 5.36 9.96 14.99
N GLY A 140 5.35 10.75 13.90
CA GLY A 140 6.40 11.69 13.56
C GLY A 140 6.59 12.78 14.62
N CYS A 141 5.50 13.36 15.11
CA CYS A 141 5.53 14.32 16.22
C CYS A 141 6.14 13.69 17.48
N ALA A 142 5.72 12.47 17.85
CA ALA A 142 6.29 11.76 18.98
C ALA A 142 7.79 11.51 18.81
N ALA A 143 8.24 11.14 17.61
CA ALA A 143 9.65 10.93 17.30
C ALA A 143 10.48 12.22 17.44
N ALA A 144 9.95 13.36 16.99
CA ALA A 144 10.60 14.65 17.15
C ALA A 144 10.79 15.05 18.61
N ILE A 145 9.75 14.86 19.44
CA ILE A 145 9.81 15.12 20.89
C ILE A 145 10.85 14.22 21.58
N GLU A 146 10.88 12.93 21.24
CA GLU A 146 11.86 12.02 21.81
C GLU A 146 13.31 12.32 21.37
N ALA A 147 13.48 12.80 20.12
CA ALA A 147 14.78 13.25 19.65
C ALA A 147 15.28 14.50 20.42
N GLU A 148 14.39 15.47 20.66
CA GLU A 148 14.72 16.66 21.46
C GLU A 148 15.12 16.28 22.90
N ARG A 149 14.35 15.39 23.53
CA ARG A 149 14.67 14.88 24.88
C ARG A 149 16.03 14.19 24.91
N TYR A 150 16.28 13.31 23.94
CA TYR A 150 17.57 12.61 23.83
C TYR A 150 18.74 13.57 23.68
N LEU A 151 18.60 14.60 22.83
CA LEU A 151 19.66 15.60 22.65
C LEU A 151 19.92 16.39 23.95
N SER A 152 18.87 16.75 24.67
CA SER A 152 18.98 17.41 25.97
C SER A 152 19.69 16.55 27.02
N GLU A 153 19.39 15.25 27.06
CA GLU A 153 20.01 14.30 27.97
C GLU A 153 21.52 14.11 27.72
N ILE A 154 21.97 14.17 26.46
CA ILE A 154 23.39 14.05 26.09
C ILE A 154 24.13 15.40 26.05
N GLY A 155 23.48 16.48 26.46
CA GLY A 155 24.08 17.81 26.57
C GLY A 155 24.35 18.50 25.23
N LYS A 156 23.50 18.24 24.24
CA LYS A 156 23.57 18.87 22.90
C LYS A 156 22.31 19.68 22.58
#